data_b8f28641a05f5340028418cf67f02170
#
_entry.id   b8f28641a05f5340028418cf67f02170
#
_cell.length_a   1.000
_cell.length_b   1.000
_cell.length_c   1.000
_cell.angle_alpha   90.00
_cell.angle_beta   90.00
_cell.angle_gamma   90.00
#
_symmetry.space_group_name_H-M   'P 1'
#
loop_
_entity.id
_entity.type
_entity.pdbx_description
1 polymer ?
#
loop_
_entity_poly.entity_id
_entity_poly.type
_entity_poly.pdbx_seq_one_letter_code
_entity_poly.pdbx_strand_id
1 'polypeptide(L)'
;MRFVVGLTGGIGSGKSAAADEFARLGATVVDTDAIAHELTGPGGAAIAQVRRLFGDALVDAAGAMDRKRMRELVFGDAEKKQRLEALLHPMIRAESERRIACAPGPYVVHVVPLLVESPGFRERYPRVLVVDCPEALQVARVRQRNGLAEAEIRRIIDSQIQRESRLAAADDVLDNSGSIAAMQQQVRRLHEKYLALAAV
;
A
#
# COMPACT_ATOMS: atom_id res chain seq x y z
N MET A 1 19.19 -13.79 -2.11
CA MET A 1 17.93 -13.09 -2.42
C MET A 1 17.69 -12.09 -1.29
N ARG A 2 17.19 -10.88 -1.56
CA ARG A 2 16.97 -9.90 -0.49
C ARG A 2 15.77 -10.31 0.38
N PHE A 3 15.88 -10.17 1.70
CA PHE A 3 14.78 -10.45 2.60
C PHE A 3 13.71 -9.35 2.48
N VAL A 4 12.48 -9.73 2.16
CA VAL A 4 11.37 -8.81 1.92
C VAL A 4 10.22 -9.14 2.85
N VAL A 5 9.78 -8.15 3.62
CA VAL A 5 8.57 -8.22 4.44
C VAL A 5 7.43 -7.51 3.70
N GLY A 6 6.38 -8.24 3.37
CA GLY A 6 5.16 -7.65 2.82
C GLY A 6 4.35 -6.99 3.95
N LEU A 7 4.19 -5.68 3.93
CA LEU A 7 3.40 -4.93 4.91
C LEU A 7 2.04 -4.58 4.34
N THR A 8 0.99 -4.99 5.04
CA THR A 8 -0.40 -4.71 4.67
C THR A 8 -1.26 -4.33 5.87
N GLY A 9 -2.54 -4.08 5.64
CA GLY A 9 -3.52 -3.72 6.69
C GLY A 9 -4.71 -2.98 6.09
N GLY A 10 -5.82 -2.89 6.80
CA GLY A 10 -7.02 -2.18 6.36
C GLY A 10 -6.82 -0.68 6.13
N ILE A 11 -7.77 -0.06 5.46
CA ILE A 11 -7.80 1.41 5.36
C ILE A 11 -7.78 2.02 6.76
N GLY A 12 -6.99 3.07 6.99
CA GLY A 12 -6.92 3.73 8.30
C GLY A 12 -6.19 2.95 9.40
N SER A 13 -5.64 1.76 9.13
CA SER A 13 -4.92 0.96 10.14
C SER A 13 -3.60 1.59 10.58
N GLY A 14 -3.00 2.49 9.78
CA GLY A 14 -1.74 3.16 10.10
C GLY A 14 -0.50 2.54 9.43
N LYS A 15 -0.67 1.85 8.31
CA LYS A 15 0.44 1.29 7.52
C LYS A 15 1.58 2.27 7.26
N SER A 16 1.24 3.50 6.84
CA SER A 16 2.24 4.52 6.53
C SER A 16 3.08 4.89 7.75
N ALA A 17 2.44 5.10 8.92
CA ALA A 17 3.17 5.42 10.16
C ALA A 17 4.10 4.27 10.59
N ALA A 18 3.68 3.02 10.41
CA ALA A 18 4.53 1.86 10.67
C ALA A 18 5.70 1.79 9.67
N ALA A 19 5.45 2.02 8.39
CA ALA A 19 6.46 2.03 7.35
C ALA A 19 7.50 3.14 7.58
N ASP A 20 7.06 4.34 7.95
CA ASP A 20 7.92 5.47 8.27
C ASP A 20 8.85 5.14 9.46
N GLU A 21 8.34 4.46 10.48
CA GLU A 21 9.17 4.04 11.62
C GLU A 21 10.18 2.95 11.23
N PHE A 22 9.81 1.99 10.37
CA PHE A 22 10.77 1.04 9.80
C PHE A 22 11.87 1.74 8.99
N ALA A 23 11.51 2.74 8.18
CA ALA A 23 12.47 3.55 7.43
C ALA A 23 13.43 4.29 8.36
N ARG A 24 12.92 4.88 9.45
CA ARG A 24 13.72 5.57 10.47
C ARG A 24 14.73 4.64 11.14
N LEU A 25 14.42 3.35 11.24
CA LEU A 25 15.31 2.32 11.79
C LEU A 25 16.29 1.75 10.75
N GLY A 26 16.24 2.20 9.51
CA GLY A 26 17.19 1.81 8.45
C GLY A 26 16.72 0.73 7.49
N ALA A 27 15.47 0.26 7.59
CA ALA A 27 14.89 -0.59 6.55
C ALA A 27 14.64 0.22 5.28
N THR A 28 14.77 -0.41 4.11
CA THR A 28 14.30 0.22 2.87
C THR A 28 12.81 0.00 2.73
N VAL A 29 12.05 1.08 2.56
CA VAL A 29 10.60 1.01 2.32
C VAL A 29 10.34 1.18 0.83
N VAL A 30 9.55 0.25 0.26
CA VAL A 30 9.03 0.32 -1.10
C VAL A 30 7.51 0.34 -0.99
N ASP A 31 6.87 1.44 -1.36
CA ASP A 31 5.43 1.65 -1.24
C ASP A 31 4.78 1.67 -2.62
N THR A 32 3.84 0.75 -2.86
CA THR A 32 3.15 0.62 -4.15
C THR A 32 2.24 1.82 -4.44
N ASP A 33 1.66 2.46 -3.42
CA ASP A 33 0.83 3.66 -3.60
C ASP A 33 1.71 4.85 -3.99
N ALA A 34 2.90 5.00 -3.39
CA ALA A 34 3.87 6.03 -3.77
C ALA A 34 4.35 5.82 -5.20
N ILE A 35 4.67 4.58 -5.60
CA ILE A 35 5.05 4.24 -6.97
C ILE A 35 3.91 4.58 -7.96
N ALA A 36 2.67 4.19 -7.65
CA ALA A 36 1.52 4.54 -8.48
C ALA A 36 1.36 6.06 -8.63
N HIS A 37 1.68 6.81 -7.56
CA HIS A 37 1.65 8.26 -7.56
C HIS A 37 2.70 8.86 -8.50
N GLU A 38 3.92 8.35 -8.45
CA GLU A 38 5.02 8.79 -9.33
C GLU A 38 4.75 8.44 -10.79
N LEU A 39 4.30 7.21 -11.07
CA LEU A 39 3.98 6.76 -12.43
C LEU A 39 2.87 7.60 -13.10
N THR A 40 1.95 8.13 -12.30
CA THR A 40 0.82 8.94 -12.77
C THR A 40 0.94 10.42 -12.46
N GLY A 41 2.06 10.86 -11.90
CA GLY A 41 2.41 12.26 -11.64
C GLY A 41 2.88 12.99 -12.89
N PRO A 42 3.28 14.28 -12.76
CA PRO A 42 3.83 15.06 -13.87
C PRO A 42 5.07 14.38 -14.48
N GLY A 43 5.04 14.11 -15.78
CA GLY A 43 6.12 13.39 -16.47
C GLY A 43 6.20 11.88 -16.14
N GLY A 44 5.25 11.35 -15.40
CA GLY A 44 5.21 9.93 -15.03
C GLY A 44 5.09 9.00 -16.23
N ALA A 45 5.72 7.83 -16.14
CA ALA A 45 5.82 6.89 -17.26
C ALA A 45 4.47 6.35 -17.76
N ALA A 46 3.40 6.40 -16.93
CA ALA A 46 2.07 5.96 -17.32
C ALA A 46 1.27 7.03 -18.10
N ILE A 47 1.68 8.31 -18.07
CA ILE A 47 0.86 9.42 -18.57
C ILE A 47 0.54 9.29 -20.06
N ALA A 48 1.52 8.91 -20.89
CA ALA A 48 1.29 8.73 -22.31
C ALA A 48 0.23 7.66 -22.61
N GLN A 49 0.22 6.58 -21.83
CA GLN A 49 -0.75 5.51 -21.98
C GLN A 49 -2.12 5.88 -21.38
N VAL A 50 -2.16 6.64 -20.28
CA VAL A 50 -3.39 7.21 -19.74
C VAL A 50 -4.09 8.08 -20.77
N ARG A 51 -3.35 8.99 -21.44
CA ARG A 51 -3.90 9.80 -22.55
C ARG A 51 -4.48 8.95 -23.67
N ARG A 52 -3.71 7.95 -24.10
CA ARG A 52 -4.14 7.07 -25.20
C ARG A 52 -5.40 6.26 -24.89
N LEU A 53 -5.53 5.76 -23.64
CA LEU A 53 -6.63 4.87 -23.23
C LEU A 53 -7.88 5.61 -22.75
N PHE A 54 -7.71 6.78 -22.13
CA PHE A 54 -8.78 7.49 -21.44
C PHE A 54 -9.00 8.93 -21.94
N GLY A 55 -8.13 9.42 -22.82
CA GLY A 55 -8.20 10.75 -23.41
C GLY A 55 -7.48 11.83 -22.60
N ASP A 56 -7.23 12.96 -23.27
CA ASP A 56 -6.50 14.11 -22.72
C ASP A 56 -7.21 14.76 -21.51
N ALA A 57 -8.53 14.67 -21.44
CA ALA A 57 -9.32 15.22 -20.34
C ALA A 57 -8.98 14.59 -18.97
N LEU A 58 -8.32 13.44 -18.94
CA LEU A 58 -7.88 12.75 -17.74
C LEU A 58 -6.44 13.13 -17.29
N VAL A 59 -5.82 14.08 -17.99
CA VAL A 59 -4.52 14.63 -17.61
C VAL A 59 -4.70 16.12 -17.35
N ASP A 60 -4.21 16.57 -16.20
CA ASP A 60 -4.32 17.97 -15.78
C ASP A 60 -3.29 18.88 -16.47
N ALA A 61 -3.36 20.18 -16.17
CA ALA A 61 -2.46 21.18 -16.74
C ALA A 61 -0.99 21.00 -16.30
N ALA A 62 -0.74 20.30 -15.20
CA ALA A 62 0.61 19.96 -14.74
C ALA A 62 1.18 18.69 -15.42
N GLY A 63 0.39 18.04 -16.26
CA GLY A 63 0.77 16.81 -16.95
C GLY A 63 0.63 15.55 -16.08
N ALA A 64 -0.09 15.61 -14.97
CA ALA A 64 -0.41 14.48 -14.11
C ALA A 64 -1.80 13.90 -14.45
N MET A 65 -2.01 12.63 -14.11
CA MET A 65 -3.36 12.06 -14.17
C MET A 65 -4.30 12.75 -13.17
N ASP A 66 -5.40 13.30 -13.63
CA ASP A 66 -6.45 13.84 -12.77
C ASP A 66 -7.15 12.70 -12.02
N ARG A 67 -6.67 12.45 -10.79
CA ARG A 67 -7.14 11.35 -9.95
C ARG A 67 -8.61 11.45 -9.57
N LYS A 68 -9.13 12.68 -9.47
CA LYS A 68 -10.55 12.90 -9.15
C LYS A 68 -11.40 12.46 -10.33
N ARG A 69 -11.13 12.99 -11.51
CA ARG A 69 -11.85 12.62 -12.74
C ARG A 69 -11.67 11.14 -13.08
N MET A 70 -10.46 10.59 -12.91
CA MET A 70 -10.22 9.17 -13.13
C MET A 70 -11.04 8.30 -12.17
N ARG A 71 -11.12 8.66 -10.89
CA ARG A 71 -11.95 7.95 -9.90
C ARG A 71 -13.42 8.00 -10.29
N GLU A 72 -13.93 9.16 -10.68
CA GLU A 72 -15.31 9.33 -11.15
C GLU A 72 -15.60 8.47 -12.39
N LEU A 73 -14.63 8.41 -13.32
CA LEU A 73 -14.74 7.62 -14.56
C LEU A 73 -14.81 6.13 -14.29
N VAL A 74 -13.99 5.59 -13.37
CA VAL A 74 -13.90 4.15 -13.11
C VAL A 74 -14.88 3.66 -12.05
N PHE A 75 -15.46 4.58 -11.25
CA PHE A 75 -16.37 4.22 -10.15
C PHE A 75 -17.66 3.53 -10.64
N GLY A 76 -18.17 3.92 -11.79
CA GLY A 76 -19.38 3.35 -12.38
C GLY A 76 -19.14 2.42 -13.57
N ASP A 77 -17.88 2.12 -13.91
CA ASP A 77 -17.52 1.40 -15.14
C ASP A 77 -16.42 0.36 -14.87
N ALA A 78 -16.85 -0.89 -14.71
CA ALA A 78 -15.95 -2.01 -14.40
C ALA A 78 -14.91 -2.25 -15.52
N GLU A 79 -15.27 -2.01 -16.80
CA GLU A 79 -14.35 -2.20 -17.92
C GLU A 79 -13.23 -1.15 -17.87
N LYS A 80 -13.58 0.13 -17.64
CA LYS A 80 -12.56 1.19 -17.49
C LYS A 80 -11.68 0.97 -16.28
N LYS A 81 -12.26 0.51 -15.16
CA LYS A 81 -11.48 0.12 -13.98
C LYS A 81 -10.46 -0.97 -14.33
N GLN A 82 -10.90 -2.03 -14.98
CA GLN A 82 -10.03 -3.13 -15.40
C GLN A 82 -8.92 -2.67 -16.36
N ARG A 83 -9.24 -1.77 -17.30
CA ARG A 83 -8.24 -1.19 -18.21
C ARG A 83 -7.18 -0.37 -17.47
N LEU A 84 -7.58 0.42 -16.47
CA LEU A 84 -6.65 1.19 -15.66
C LEU A 84 -5.74 0.27 -14.82
N GLU A 85 -6.32 -0.75 -14.20
CA GLU A 85 -5.59 -1.76 -13.45
C GLU A 85 -4.61 -2.54 -14.33
N ALA A 86 -5.04 -2.97 -15.52
CA ALA A 86 -4.20 -3.67 -16.48
C ALA A 86 -3.02 -2.81 -16.99
N LEU A 87 -3.17 -1.49 -17.00
CA LEU A 87 -2.08 -0.57 -17.29
C LEU A 87 -1.14 -0.42 -16.10
N LEU A 88 -1.66 -0.11 -14.92
CA LEU A 88 -0.85 0.33 -13.80
C LEU A 88 -0.19 -0.83 -13.03
N HIS A 89 -0.87 -1.96 -12.86
CA HIS A 89 -0.34 -3.07 -12.06
C HIS A 89 1.01 -3.60 -12.56
N PRO A 90 1.20 -3.87 -13.87
CA PRO A 90 2.51 -4.30 -14.37
C PRO A 90 3.61 -3.26 -14.16
N MET A 91 3.29 -1.98 -14.35
CA MET A 91 4.25 -0.88 -14.17
C MET A 91 4.65 -0.73 -12.71
N ILE A 92 3.68 -0.76 -11.79
CA ILE A 92 3.94 -0.71 -10.34
C ILE A 92 4.79 -1.90 -9.93
N ARG A 93 4.45 -3.08 -10.41
CA ARG A 93 5.20 -4.31 -10.09
C ARG A 93 6.64 -4.24 -10.55
N ALA A 94 6.88 -3.89 -11.81
CA ALA A 94 8.22 -3.78 -12.37
C ALA A 94 9.07 -2.74 -11.61
N GLU A 95 8.51 -1.59 -11.28
CA GLU A 95 9.20 -0.56 -10.52
C GLU A 95 9.46 -0.97 -9.06
N SER A 96 8.50 -1.68 -8.43
CA SER A 96 8.70 -2.26 -7.09
C SER A 96 9.85 -3.27 -7.09
N GLU A 97 9.87 -4.20 -8.04
CA GLU A 97 10.93 -5.22 -8.18
C GLU A 97 12.30 -4.56 -8.40
N ARG A 98 12.38 -3.53 -9.25
CA ARG A 98 13.60 -2.75 -9.46
C ARG A 98 14.09 -2.08 -8.16
N ARG A 99 13.19 -1.41 -7.41
CA ARG A 99 13.54 -0.76 -6.13
C ARG A 99 13.97 -1.76 -5.08
N ILE A 100 13.30 -2.90 -4.99
CA ILE A 100 13.67 -3.98 -4.07
C ILE A 100 15.06 -4.53 -4.40
N ALA A 101 15.36 -4.74 -5.68
CA ALA A 101 16.67 -5.23 -6.10
C ALA A 101 17.81 -4.26 -5.76
N CYS A 102 17.57 -2.95 -5.91
CA CYS A 102 18.54 -1.88 -5.65
C CYS A 102 18.52 -1.35 -4.21
N ALA A 103 17.72 -1.95 -3.30
CA ALA A 103 17.53 -1.44 -1.96
C ALA A 103 18.86 -1.41 -1.16
N PRO A 104 19.25 -0.28 -0.52
CA PRO A 104 20.50 -0.21 0.25
C PRO A 104 20.41 -0.82 1.64
N GLY A 105 19.20 -0.90 2.23
CA GLY A 105 18.99 -1.36 3.60
C GLY A 105 19.21 -2.87 3.79
N PRO A 106 19.30 -3.33 5.04
CA PRO A 106 19.53 -4.74 5.37
C PRO A 106 18.39 -5.65 4.92
N TYR A 107 17.17 -5.14 4.88
CA TYR A 107 15.96 -5.79 4.37
C TYR A 107 15.00 -4.75 3.81
N VAL A 108 13.95 -5.22 3.14
CA VAL A 108 12.92 -4.36 2.53
C VAL A 108 11.58 -4.55 3.21
N VAL A 109 10.90 -3.47 3.51
CA VAL A 109 9.46 -3.42 3.83
C VAL A 109 8.72 -3.00 2.59
N HIS A 110 8.01 -3.93 1.95
CA HIS A 110 7.20 -3.67 0.76
C HIS A 110 5.75 -3.43 1.18
N VAL A 111 5.32 -2.18 1.10
CA VAL A 111 3.97 -1.76 1.48
C VAL A 111 3.01 -2.01 0.33
N VAL A 112 2.07 -2.93 0.55
CA VAL A 112 1.07 -3.34 -0.45
C VAL A 112 -0.31 -3.36 0.21
N PRO A 113 -1.20 -2.41 -0.09
CA PRO A 113 -2.50 -2.31 0.59
C PRO A 113 -3.39 -3.54 0.46
N LEU A 114 -3.43 -4.15 -0.73
CA LEU A 114 -4.23 -5.35 -1.04
C LEU A 114 -3.34 -6.59 -1.22
N LEU A 115 -2.38 -6.78 -0.31
CA LEU A 115 -1.38 -7.84 -0.42
C LEU A 115 -2.01 -9.23 -0.34
N VAL A 116 -2.87 -9.44 0.65
CA VAL A 116 -3.48 -10.75 0.91
C VAL A 116 -4.53 -11.12 -0.14
N GLU A 117 -5.13 -10.12 -0.77
CA GLU A 117 -6.07 -10.28 -1.89
C GLU A 117 -5.36 -10.66 -3.20
N SER A 118 -4.03 -10.47 -3.27
CA SER A 118 -3.26 -10.74 -4.49
C SER A 118 -2.92 -12.22 -4.60
N PRO A 119 -3.22 -12.88 -5.74
CA PRO A 119 -2.83 -14.29 -5.94
C PRO A 119 -1.31 -14.49 -5.81
N GLY A 120 -0.89 -15.58 -5.18
CA GLY A 120 0.52 -15.94 -5.04
C GLY A 120 1.33 -15.01 -4.12
N PHE A 121 0.68 -14.27 -3.22
CA PHE A 121 1.41 -13.38 -2.31
C PHE A 121 2.38 -14.15 -1.40
N ARG A 122 2.04 -15.36 -0.97
CA ARG A 122 2.89 -16.20 -0.11
C ARG A 122 4.20 -16.62 -0.77
N GLU A 123 4.20 -16.79 -2.07
CA GLU A 123 5.40 -17.14 -2.84
C GLU A 123 6.36 -15.95 -2.97
N ARG A 124 5.81 -14.73 -2.96
CA ARG A 124 6.58 -13.49 -3.10
C ARG A 124 7.12 -12.93 -1.79
N TYR A 125 6.42 -13.21 -0.69
CA TYR A 125 6.76 -12.65 0.61
C TYR A 125 7.03 -13.76 1.62
N PRO A 126 8.30 -13.99 1.99
CA PRO A 126 8.67 -14.95 3.03
C PRO A 126 8.12 -14.54 4.41
N ARG A 127 7.71 -13.28 4.55
CA ARG A 127 7.12 -12.74 5.77
C ARG A 127 6.04 -11.71 5.46
N VAL A 128 4.89 -11.84 6.11
CA VAL A 128 3.75 -10.91 6.00
C VAL A 128 3.50 -10.24 7.34
N LEU A 129 3.61 -8.92 7.38
CA LEU A 129 3.26 -8.08 8.52
C LEU A 129 1.92 -7.41 8.27
N VAL A 130 0.96 -7.64 9.16
CA VAL A 130 -0.33 -6.96 9.15
C VAL A 130 -0.35 -5.86 10.22
N VAL A 131 -0.60 -4.62 9.80
CA VAL A 131 -0.90 -3.51 10.71
C VAL A 131 -2.40 -3.53 10.97
N ASP A 132 -2.78 -3.77 12.22
CA ASP A 132 -4.16 -3.95 12.64
C ASP A 132 -4.62 -2.90 13.65
N CYS A 133 -5.89 -2.58 13.61
CA CYS A 133 -6.61 -1.85 14.65
C CYS A 133 -8.13 -2.10 14.51
N PRO A 134 -8.92 -1.86 15.57
CA PRO A 134 -10.38 -1.96 15.50
C PRO A 134 -10.98 -1.08 14.41
N GLU A 135 -12.05 -1.56 13.75
CA GLU A 135 -12.72 -0.82 12.65
C GLU A 135 -13.21 0.57 13.07
N ALA A 136 -13.69 0.71 14.31
CA ALA A 136 -14.09 2.01 14.83
C ALA A 136 -12.96 3.05 14.78
N LEU A 137 -11.71 2.63 15.04
CA LEU A 137 -10.54 3.49 14.90
C LEU A 137 -10.18 3.76 13.43
N GLN A 138 -10.34 2.77 12.55
CA GLN A 138 -10.15 2.95 11.12
C GLN A 138 -11.10 4.04 10.59
N VAL A 139 -12.38 3.94 10.92
CA VAL A 139 -13.42 4.92 10.56
C VAL A 139 -13.07 6.31 11.09
N ALA A 140 -12.73 6.42 12.37
CA ALA A 140 -12.41 7.70 13.00
C ALA A 140 -11.20 8.36 12.33
N ARG A 141 -10.12 7.61 12.07
CA ARG A 141 -8.90 8.10 11.44
C ARG A 141 -9.11 8.55 10.00
N VAL A 142 -9.84 7.75 9.21
CA VAL A 142 -10.12 8.09 7.80
C VAL A 142 -11.03 9.32 7.72
N ARG A 143 -12.06 9.40 8.57
CA ARG A 143 -12.93 10.57 8.67
C ARG A 143 -12.14 11.83 8.98
N GLN A 144 -11.27 11.78 9.99
CA GLN A 144 -10.45 12.92 10.39
C GLN A 144 -9.48 13.36 9.28
N ARG A 145 -8.86 12.41 8.57
CA ARG A 145 -7.85 12.70 7.54
C ARG A 145 -8.44 13.16 6.22
N ASN A 146 -9.54 12.54 5.80
CA ASN A 146 -10.08 12.68 4.44
C ASN A 146 -11.44 13.39 4.38
N GLY A 147 -12.12 13.60 5.51
CA GLY A 147 -13.45 14.21 5.54
C GLY A 147 -14.57 13.35 4.93
N LEU A 148 -14.33 12.06 4.67
CA LEU A 148 -15.30 11.15 4.08
C LEU A 148 -16.47 10.86 5.03
N ALA A 149 -17.66 10.65 4.48
CA ALA A 149 -18.80 10.19 5.26
C ALA A 149 -18.58 8.75 5.78
N GLU A 150 -19.08 8.46 6.97
CA GLU A 150 -18.90 7.14 7.58
C GLU A 150 -19.39 5.99 6.69
N ALA A 151 -20.55 6.18 6.04
CA ALA A 151 -21.11 5.19 5.13
C ALA A 151 -20.18 4.87 3.93
N GLU A 152 -19.45 5.88 3.45
CA GLU A 152 -18.45 5.70 2.39
C GLU A 152 -17.23 4.94 2.90
N ILE A 153 -16.75 5.26 4.11
CA ILE A 153 -15.62 4.57 4.72
C ILE A 153 -15.96 3.10 4.97
N ARG A 154 -17.16 2.80 5.47
CA ARG A 154 -17.62 1.43 5.67
C ARG A 154 -17.66 0.65 4.36
N ARG A 155 -18.19 1.22 3.28
CA ARG A 155 -18.15 0.59 1.94
C ARG A 155 -16.72 0.26 1.48
N ILE A 156 -15.75 1.11 1.78
CA ILE A 156 -14.35 0.82 1.47
C ILE A 156 -13.83 -0.34 2.33
N ILE A 157 -14.15 -0.38 3.62
CA ILE A 157 -13.78 -1.49 4.52
C ILE A 157 -14.39 -2.80 4.02
N ASP A 158 -15.69 -2.80 3.68
CA ASP A 158 -16.42 -3.97 3.20
C ASP A 158 -15.92 -4.49 1.84
N SER A 159 -15.27 -3.63 1.04
CA SER A 159 -14.65 -4.02 -0.24
C SER A 159 -13.27 -4.67 -0.07
N GLN A 160 -12.69 -4.62 1.12
CA GLN A 160 -11.42 -5.28 1.45
C GLN A 160 -11.67 -6.68 2.02
N ILE A 161 -10.65 -7.55 1.99
CA ILE A 161 -10.73 -8.83 2.69
C ILE A 161 -11.08 -8.62 4.17
N GLN A 162 -11.89 -9.50 4.72
CA GLN A 162 -12.29 -9.44 6.12
C GLN A 162 -11.08 -9.42 7.07
N ARG A 163 -11.21 -8.70 8.18
CA ARG A 163 -10.13 -8.50 9.16
C ARG A 163 -9.57 -9.85 9.65
N GLU A 164 -10.44 -10.81 9.97
CA GLU A 164 -10.06 -12.14 10.45
C GLU A 164 -9.22 -12.89 9.43
N SER A 165 -9.62 -12.88 8.17
CA SER A 165 -8.89 -13.51 7.07
C SER A 165 -7.52 -12.83 6.83
N ARG A 166 -7.44 -11.51 6.97
CA ARG A 166 -6.19 -10.77 6.89
C ARG A 166 -5.25 -11.13 8.03
N LEU A 167 -5.76 -11.22 9.25
CA LEU A 167 -4.99 -11.64 10.43
C LEU A 167 -4.52 -13.09 10.33
N ALA A 168 -5.36 -13.99 9.83
CA ALA A 168 -4.99 -15.38 9.59
C ALA A 168 -3.86 -15.55 8.55
N ALA A 169 -3.71 -14.59 7.63
CA ALA A 169 -2.65 -14.56 6.65
C ALA A 169 -1.33 -13.95 7.17
N ALA A 170 -1.31 -13.39 8.38
CA ALA A 170 -0.15 -12.72 8.94
C ALA A 170 0.84 -13.71 9.56
N ASP A 171 2.12 -13.45 9.36
CA ASP A 171 3.21 -14.05 10.15
C ASP A 171 3.53 -13.20 11.39
N ASP A 172 3.29 -11.90 11.28
CA ASP A 172 3.41 -10.93 12.36
C ASP A 172 2.23 -9.95 12.33
N VAL A 173 1.79 -9.54 13.50
CA VAL A 173 0.75 -8.52 13.65
C VAL A 173 1.31 -7.36 14.47
N LEU A 174 1.11 -6.14 13.95
CA LEU A 174 1.39 -4.90 14.65
C LEU A 174 0.06 -4.30 15.09
N ASP A 175 -0.22 -4.32 16.38
CA ASP A 175 -1.39 -3.67 16.95
C ASP A 175 -1.17 -2.15 17.02
N ASN A 176 -1.94 -1.43 16.23
CA ASN A 176 -1.95 0.02 16.18
C ASN A 176 -3.23 0.62 16.78
N SER A 177 -3.76 -0.01 17.81
CA SER A 177 -4.93 0.50 18.57
C SER A 177 -4.52 1.51 19.66
N GLY A 178 -3.26 1.48 20.09
CA GLY A 178 -2.74 2.28 21.17
C GLY A 178 -2.07 3.59 20.75
N SER A 179 -1.14 4.07 21.58
CA SER A 179 -0.37 5.28 21.32
C SER A 179 0.69 5.08 20.23
N ILE A 180 1.17 6.18 19.65
CA ILE A 180 2.30 6.18 18.71
C ILE A 180 3.53 5.54 19.35
N ALA A 181 3.83 5.82 20.61
CA ALA A 181 4.95 5.24 21.33
C ALA A 181 4.85 3.71 21.46
N ALA A 182 3.65 3.18 21.71
CA ALA A 182 3.41 1.74 21.77
C ALA A 182 3.61 1.08 20.39
N MET A 183 3.15 1.71 19.32
CA MET A 183 3.39 1.27 17.94
C MET A 183 4.88 1.25 17.63
N GLN A 184 5.60 2.33 17.92
CA GLN A 184 7.04 2.44 17.71
C GLN A 184 7.84 1.36 18.46
N GLN A 185 7.44 1.03 19.70
CA GLN A 185 8.07 -0.05 20.46
C GLN A 185 7.88 -1.41 19.80
N GLN A 186 6.68 -1.69 19.27
CA GLN A 186 6.42 -2.92 18.53
C GLN A 186 7.25 -2.98 17.24
N VAL A 187 7.32 -1.86 16.49
CA VAL A 187 8.13 -1.77 15.26
C VAL A 187 9.60 -2.05 15.57
N ARG A 188 10.18 -1.54 16.65
CA ARG A 188 11.58 -1.83 17.04
C ARG A 188 11.81 -3.32 17.25
N ARG A 189 10.93 -4.01 17.98
CA ARG A 189 11.02 -5.46 18.20
C ARG A 189 10.94 -6.25 16.88
N LEU A 190 10.02 -5.84 16.00
CA LEU A 190 9.89 -6.45 14.67
C LEU A 190 11.13 -6.17 13.80
N HIS A 191 11.68 -4.97 13.87
CA HIS A 191 12.91 -4.60 13.16
C HIS A 191 14.08 -5.50 13.57
N GLU A 192 14.33 -5.69 14.88
CA GLU A 192 15.37 -6.59 15.40
C GLU A 192 15.15 -8.02 14.88
N LYS A 193 13.91 -8.52 14.92
CA LYS A 193 13.54 -9.82 14.37
C LYS A 193 13.87 -9.94 12.88
N TYR A 194 13.53 -8.90 12.09
CA TYR A 194 13.75 -8.90 10.64
C TYR A 194 15.23 -8.76 10.27
N LEU A 195 16.02 -8.04 11.06
CA LEU A 195 17.47 -8.01 10.91
C LEU A 195 18.06 -9.41 11.09
N ALA A 196 17.64 -10.14 12.12
CA ALA A 196 18.09 -11.52 12.36
C ALA A 196 17.69 -12.46 11.22
N LEU A 197 16.47 -12.35 10.69
CA LEU A 197 16.00 -13.16 9.57
C LEU A 197 16.69 -12.82 8.24
N ALA A 198 17.11 -11.60 8.06
CA ALA A 198 17.81 -11.14 6.85
C ALA A 198 19.29 -11.52 6.83
N ALA A 199 19.88 -11.89 7.98
CA ALA A 199 21.27 -12.28 8.11
C ALA A 199 21.54 -13.78 7.80
N VAL A 200 20.47 -14.57 7.62
CA VAL A 200 20.51 -16.00 7.26
C VAL A 200 20.39 -16.18 5.76
#